data_e2649c1474e4bf424ed2f2aebe8f5aa0
#
_entry.id   e2649c1474e4bf424ed2f2aebe8f5aa0
#
_cell.length_a   1.000
_cell.length_b   1.000
_cell.length_c   1.000
_cell.angle_alpha   90.00
_cell.angle_beta   90.00
_cell.angle_gamma   90.00
#
_symmetry.space_group_name_H-M   'P 1'
#
loop_
_entity.id
_entity.type
_entity.pdbx_description
1 polymer ?
#
loop_
_entity_poly.entity_id
_entity_poly.type
_entity_poly.pdbx_seq_one_letter_code
_entity_poly.pdbx_strand_id
1 'polypeptide(L)'
;MRLNGARAICQSLVEEGVSTIFGLPGGAIMPLYDVLPEFPALHHILVRHEQCAGHMADGYARAAAAIRKPQDQRTVGVCFGTSGPGATNLVTGICNAHMDSVPLVAITANVPNNMIGTDAFQEADITGITIQIGRAHV
;
A
#
# COMPACT_ATOMS: atom_id res chain seq x y z
N MET A 1 -16.36 -19.22 7.23
CA MET A 1 -15.51 -19.26 6.02
C MET A 1 -14.08 -18.90 6.43
N ARG A 2 -13.06 -19.69 6.14
CA ARG A 2 -11.67 -19.28 6.42
C ARG A 2 -11.28 -18.25 5.36
N LEU A 3 -11.09 -17.00 5.76
CA LEU A 3 -10.50 -15.97 4.91
C LEU A 3 -8.99 -16.24 4.78
N ASN A 4 -8.46 -16.22 3.57
CA ASN A 4 -7.01 -16.13 3.41
C ASN A 4 -6.55 -14.69 3.66
N GLY A 5 -5.25 -14.47 3.91
CA GLY A 5 -4.73 -13.16 4.24
C GLY A 5 -5.02 -12.09 3.18
N ALA A 6 -4.99 -12.44 1.89
CA ALA A 6 -5.29 -11.52 0.80
C ALA A 6 -6.74 -11.01 0.83
N ARG A 7 -7.69 -11.94 1.03
CA ARG A 7 -9.11 -11.54 1.20
C ARG A 7 -9.33 -10.72 2.46
N ALA A 8 -8.65 -11.06 3.55
CA ALA A 8 -8.74 -10.28 4.79
C ALA A 8 -8.29 -8.85 4.59
N ILE A 9 -7.18 -8.63 3.88
CA ILE A 9 -6.67 -7.28 3.55
C ILE A 9 -7.71 -6.52 2.70
N CYS A 10 -8.21 -7.10 1.60
CA CYS A 10 -9.19 -6.44 0.75
C CYS A 10 -10.48 -6.12 1.50
N GLN A 11 -10.97 -7.06 2.32
CA GLN A 11 -12.16 -6.86 3.14
C GLN A 11 -11.98 -5.70 4.13
N SER A 12 -10.84 -5.66 4.84
CA SER A 12 -10.52 -4.58 5.77
C SER A 12 -10.46 -3.22 5.07
N LEU A 13 -9.84 -3.14 3.87
CA LEU A 13 -9.81 -1.91 3.09
C LEU A 13 -11.20 -1.41 2.73
N VAL A 14 -12.12 -2.31 2.34
CA VAL A 14 -13.52 -1.97 2.06
C VAL A 14 -14.23 -1.48 3.32
N GLU A 15 -14.06 -2.18 4.44
CA GLU A 15 -14.67 -1.82 5.73
C GLU A 15 -14.19 -0.46 6.26
N GLU A 16 -12.92 -0.12 6.00
CA GLU A 16 -12.33 1.19 6.30
C GLU A 16 -12.68 2.27 5.27
N GLY A 17 -13.56 1.97 4.31
CA GLY A 17 -14.05 2.94 3.34
C GLY A 17 -13.06 3.29 2.22
N VAL A 18 -12.03 2.48 2.01
CA VAL A 18 -11.11 2.65 0.89
C VAL A 18 -11.83 2.31 -0.41
N SER A 19 -11.78 3.20 -1.38
CA SER A 19 -12.38 3.02 -2.70
C SER A 19 -11.36 2.96 -3.84
N THR A 20 -10.16 3.49 -3.62
CA THR A 20 -9.14 3.60 -4.68
C THR A 20 -7.78 3.15 -4.17
N ILE A 21 -7.11 2.32 -4.96
CA ILE A 21 -5.79 1.77 -4.69
C ILE A 21 -4.90 2.04 -5.89
N PHE A 22 -3.66 2.43 -5.65
CA PHE A 22 -2.64 2.65 -6.68
C PHE A 22 -1.57 1.59 -6.58
N GLY A 23 -1.17 0.93 -7.66
CA GLY A 23 -0.15 -0.09 -7.52
C GLY A 23 0.34 -0.71 -8.82
N LEU A 24 1.40 -1.50 -8.68
CA LEU A 24 1.99 -2.29 -9.74
C LEU A 24 2.07 -3.75 -9.29
N PRO A 25 1.50 -4.71 -10.04
CA PRO A 25 1.62 -6.12 -9.72
C PRO A 25 3.07 -6.60 -9.83
N GLY A 26 3.42 -7.59 -9.02
CA GLY A 26 4.71 -8.26 -9.05
C GLY A 26 4.63 -9.60 -8.35
N GLY A 27 5.63 -10.45 -8.49
CA GLY A 27 5.57 -11.86 -8.09
C GLY A 27 5.05 -12.10 -6.67
N ALA A 28 5.62 -11.43 -5.68
CA ALA A 28 5.28 -11.67 -4.28
C ALA A 28 3.89 -11.14 -3.87
N ILE A 29 3.35 -10.13 -4.57
CA ILE A 29 2.04 -9.54 -4.26
C ILE A 29 0.91 -10.16 -5.10
N MET A 30 1.20 -11.06 -6.04
CA MET A 30 0.18 -11.71 -6.88
C MET A 30 -1.01 -12.26 -6.11
N PRO A 31 -0.86 -12.94 -4.96
CA PRO A 31 -2.01 -13.44 -4.22
C PRO A 31 -3.02 -12.37 -3.82
N LEU A 32 -2.58 -11.12 -3.62
CA LEU A 32 -3.46 -9.99 -3.34
C LEU A 32 -4.16 -9.51 -4.61
N TYR A 33 -3.44 -9.44 -5.72
CA TYR A 33 -4.01 -9.09 -7.03
C TYR A 33 -5.02 -10.12 -7.54
N ASP A 34 -4.81 -11.41 -7.27
CA ASP A 34 -5.72 -12.48 -7.68
C ASP A 34 -7.12 -12.36 -7.05
N VAL A 35 -7.21 -11.78 -5.85
CA VAL A 35 -8.49 -11.61 -5.16
C VAL A 35 -9.14 -10.25 -5.39
N LEU A 36 -8.43 -9.25 -5.89
CA LEU A 36 -8.98 -7.91 -6.16
C LEU A 36 -10.27 -7.92 -7.00
N PRO A 37 -10.41 -8.75 -8.05
CA PRO A 37 -11.65 -8.81 -8.82
C PRO A 37 -12.89 -9.21 -8.02
N GLU A 38 -12.71 -9.86 -6.86
CA GLU A 38 -13.79 -10.22 -5.95
C GLU A 38 -14.33 -9.02 -5.14
N PHE A 39 -13.61 -7.89 -5.17
CA PHE A 39 -13.89 -6.67 -4.41
C PHE A 39 -14.14 -5.46 -5.33
N PRO A 40 -15.26 -5.41 -6.04
CA PRO A 40 -15.54 -4.35 -7.03
C PRO A 40 -15.65 -2.94 -6.41
N ALA A 41 -15.75 -2.83 -5.09
CA ALA A 41 -15.70 -1.56 -4.38
C ALA A 41 -14.28 -0.95 -4.36
N LEU A 42 -13.24 -1.74 -4.59
CA LEU A 42 -11.84 -1.31 -4.65
C LEU A 42 -11.44 -1.04 -6.11
N HIS A 43 -11.41 0.23 -6.49
CA HIS A 43 -10.95 0.64 -7.82
C HIS A 43 -9.43 0.66 -7.87
N HIS A 44 -8.82 -0.26 -8.61
CA HIS A 44 -7.37 -0.32 -8.77
C HIS A 44 -6.91 0.52 -9.97
N ILE A 45 -5.99 1.43 -9.72
CA ILE A 45 -5.30 2.23 -10.74
C ILE A 45 -3.91 1.67 -10.94
N LEU A 46 -3.70 1.05 -12.10
CA LEU A 46 -2.42 0.49 -12.50
C LEU A 46 -1.42 1.61 -12.82
N VAL A 47 -0.28 1.57 -12.16
CA VAL A 47 0.85 2.46 -12.44
C VAL A 47 1.93 1.76 -13.25
N ARG A 48 2.91 2.52 -13.74
CA ARG A 48 4.07 2.01 -14.49
C ARG A 48 5.36 1.97 -13.65
N HIS A 49 5.29 2.49 -12.41
CA HIS A 49 6.36 2.50 -11.43
C HIS A 49 5.75 2.74 -10.03
N GLU A 50 6.22 2.05 -9.01
CA GLU A 50 5.63 2.13 -7.67
C GLU A 50 5.78 3.50 -7.02
N GLN A 51 6.85 4.24 -7.35
CA GLN A 51 6.98 5.65 -6.90
C GLN A 51 5.77 6.48 -7.33
N CYS A 52 5.26 6.26 -8.55
CA CYS A 52 4.03 6.91 -9.00
C CYS A 52 2.83 6.51 -8.13
N ALA A 53 2.73 5.23 -7.73
CA ALA A 53 1.67 4.78 -6.83
C ALA A 53 1.72 5.50 -5.49
N GLY A 54 2.90 5.64 -4.89
CA GLY A 54 3.09 6.39 -3.65
C GLY A 54 2.66 7.85 -3.78
N HIS A 55 3.12 8.55 -4.81
CA HIS A 55 2.75 9.96 -5.03
C HIS A 55 1.29 10.15 -5.42
N MET A 56 0.69 9.22 -6.17
CA MET A 56 -0.74 9.26 -6.49
C MET A 56 -1.59 9.05 -5.24
N ALA A 57 -1.21 8.12 -4.37
CA ALA A 57 -1.88 7.90 -3.09
C ALA A 57 -1.79 9.12 -2.17
N ASP A 58 -0.61 9.74 -2.07
CA ASP A 58 -0.39 11.00 -1.35
C ASP A 58 -1.28 12.13 -1.91
N GLY A 59 -1.24 12.37 -3.22
CA GLY A 59 -2.05 13.38 -3.87
C GLY A 59 -3.56 13.14 -3.70
N TYR A 60 -4.00 11.88 -3.76
CA TYR A 60 -5.39 11.48 -3.55
C TYR A 60 -5.86 11.84 -2.13
N ALA A 61 -5.06 11.51 -1.10
CA ALA A 61 -5.39 11.83 0.29
C ALA A 61 -5.43 13.35 0.52
N ARG A 62 -4.51 14.11 -0.07
CA ARG A 62 -4.49 15.60 0.00
C ARG A 62 -5.72 16.20 -0.65
N ALA A 63 -6.05 15.76 -1.87
CA ALA A 63 -7.22 16.26 -2.59
C ALA A 63 -8.52 15.96 -1.84
N ALA A 64 -8.66 14.75 -1.32
CA ALA A 64 -9.81 14.36 -0.52
C ALA A 64 -9.92 15.21 0.76
N ALA A 65 -8.80 15.47 1.44
CA ALA A 65 -8.79 16.32 2.63
C ALA A 65 -9.22 17.76 2.33
N ALA A 66 -8.87 18.30 1.15
CA ALA A 66 -9.21 19.66 0.74
C ALA A 66 -10.71 19.85 0.47
N ILE A 67 -11.42 18.80 0.02
CA ILE A 67 -12.86 18.86 -0.30
C ILE A 67 -13.76 18.26 0.79
N ARG A 68 -13.17 17.67 1.82
CA ARG A 68 -13.85 16.96 2.89
C ARG A 68 -14.67 17.91 3.76
N LYS A 69 -15.90 17.49 4.11
CA LYS A 69 -16.69 18.14 5.14
C LYS A 69 -16.29 17.63 6.53
N PRO A 70 -16.54 18.39 7.61
CA PRO A 70 -16.18 17.98 8.98
C PRO A 70 -16.74 16.62 9.42
N GLN A 71 -17.91 16.24 8.90
CA GLN A 71 -18.59 14.97 9.21
C GLN A 71 -18.11 13.78 8.38
N ASP A 72 -17.32 14.02 7.33
CA ASP A 72 -16.89 12.96 6.44
C ASP A 72 -15.71 12.18 7.06
N GLN A 73 -15.62 10.88 6.78
CA GLN A 73 -14.48 10.05 7.15
C GLN A 73 -13.19 10.58 6.50
N ARG A 74 -12.06 10.45 7.18
CA ARG A 74 -10.77 10.79 6.59
C ARG A 74 -10.44 9.82 5.47
N THR A 75 -10.12 10.34 4.30
CA THR A 75 -9.65 9.53 3.19
C THR A 75 -8.16 9.26 3.34
N VAL A 76 -7.79 8.01 3.30
CA VAL A 76 -6.41 7.53 3.34
C VAL A 76 -5.97 7.17 1.93
N GLY A 77 -4.78 7.57 1.54
CA GLY A 77 -4.16 7.11 0.30
C GLY A 77 -3.64 5.68 0.47
N VAL A 78 -3.96 4.79 -0.45
CA VAL A 78 -3.52 3.39 -0.39
C VAL A 78 -2.71 3.04 -1.62
N CYS A 79 -1.51 2.49 -1.43
CA CYS A 79 -0.69 2.01 -2.52
C CYS A 79 -0.13 0.60 -2.26
N PHE A 80 0.04 -0.14 -3.36
CA PHE A 80 0.56 -1.50 -3.35
C PHE A 80 1.91 -1.58 -4.07
N GLY A 81 2.83 -2.37 -3.51
CA GLY A 81 4.10 -2.72 -4.15
C GLY A 81 4.49 -4.17 -3.88
N THR A 82 5.20 -4.78 -4.81
CA THR A 82 5.76 -6.11 -4.58
C THR A 82 6.90 -6.08 -3.56
N SER A 83 7.53 -7.22 -3.28
CA SER A 83 8.70 -7.30 -2.39
C SER A 83 9.89 -6.49 -2.93
N GLY A 84 10.93 -6.36 -2.14
CA GLY A 84 12.22 -5.77 -2.50
C GLY A 84 12.13 -4.52 -3.37
N PRO A 85 12.39 -4.63 -4.68
CA PRO A 85 12.45 -3.47 -5.56
C PRO A 85 11.13 -2.69 -5.63
N GLY A 86 9.97 -3.37 -5.57
CA GLY A 86 8.68 -2.69 -5.57
C GLY A 86 8.45 -1.89 -4.27
N ALA A 87 8.79 -2.48 -3.15
CA ALA A 87 8.68 -1.81 -1.86
C ALA A 87 9.67 -0.65 -1.71
N THR A 88 10.92 -0.81 -2.17
CA THR A 88 11.92 0.28 -2.15
C THR A 88 11.53 1.44 -3.05
N ASN A 89 10.88 1.18 -4.17
CA ASN A 89 10.36 2.23 -5.07
C ASN A 89 9.26 3.10 -4.44
N LEU A 90 8.58 2.63 -3.39
CA LEU A 90 7.58 3.42 -2.66
C LEU A 90 8.19 4.41 -1.67
N VAL A 91 9.46 4.25 -1.28
CA VAL A 91 10.11 5.00 -0.19
C VAL A 91 9.98 6.51 -0.36
N THR A 92 10.21 7.04 -1.55
CA THR A 92 10.11 8.49 -1.82
C THR A 92 8.69 9.00 -1.57
N GLY A 93 7.67 8.30 -2.06
CA GLY A 93 6.26 8.67 -1.84
C GLY A 93 5.86 8.60 -0.37
N ILE A 94 6.30 7.55 0.34
CA ILE A 94 6.07 7.40 1.78
C ILE A 94 6.73 8.54 2.57
N CYS A 95 7.98 8.87 2.25
CA CYS A 95 8.70 9.96 2.89
C CYS A 95 7.99 11.30 2.66
N ASN A 96 7.56 11.58 1.44
CA ASN A 96 6.84 12.81 1.10
C ASN A 96 5.53 12.93 1.91
N ALA A 97 4.74 11.86 1.97
CA ALA A 97 3.51 11.84 2.74
C ALA A 97 3.77 12.03 4.25
N HIS A 98 4.82 11.40 4.78
CA HIS A 98 5.20 11.51 6.19
C HIS A 98 5.60 12.95 6.55
N MET A 99 6.43 13.60 5.74
CA MET A 99 6.91 14.99 6.00
C MET A 99 5.77 15.99 6.12
N ASP A 100 4.68 15.77 5.37
CA ASP A 100 3.52 16.67 5.37
C ASP A 100 2.34 16.12 6.18
N SER A 101 2.55 15.05 6.96
CA SER A 101 1.50 14.41 7.79
C SER A 101 0.26 13.98 6.99
N VAL A 102 0.46 13.50 5.77
CA VAL A 102 -0.62 12.98 4.91
C VAL A 102 -0.88 11.51 5.25
N PRO A 103 -2.12 11.11 5.51
CA PRO A 103 -2.44 9.72 5.82
C PRO A 103 -2.27 8.83 4.59
N LEU A 104 -1.31 7.91 4.67
CA LEU A 104 -0.97 6.98 3.60
C LEU A 104 -0.72 5.58 4.16
N VAL A 105 -1.28 4.57 3.52
CA VAL A 105 -1.02 3.16 3.78
C VAL A 105 -0.33 2.54 2.57
N ALA A 106 0.89 2.07 2.76
CA ALA A 106 1.63 1.31 1.78
C ALA A 106 1.61 -0.18 2.16
N ILE A 107 1.02 -1.01 1.32
CA ILE A 107 0.99 -2.46 1.51
C ILE A 107 2.01 -3.08 0.56
N THR A 108 3.06 -3.65 1.13
CA THR A 108 4.10 -4.31 0.38
C THR A 108 4.10 -5.81 0.66
N ALA A 109 4.37 -6.58 -0.39
CA ALA A 109 4.62 -8.00 -0.20
C ALA A 109 6.03 -8.24 0.35
N ASN A 110 6.26 -9.45 0.80
CA ASN A 110 7.58 -9.94 1.16
C ASN A 110 7.78 -11.35 0.60
N VAL A 111 8.99 -11.86 0.67
CA VAL A 111 9.29 -13.26 0.38
C VAL A 111 8.59 -14.18 1.41
N PRO A 112 8.36 -15.47 1.10
CA PRO A 112 7.81 -16.41 2.07
C PRO A 112 8.59 -16.43 3.38
N ASN A 113 7.90 -16.57 4.51
CA ASN A 113 8.51 -16.49 5.85
C ASN A 113 9.72 -17.40 6.07
N ASN A 114 9.72 -18.58 5.43
CA ASN A 114 10.83 -19.52 5.50
C ASN A 114 12.05 -19.13 4.64
N MET A 115 11.93 -18.06 3.85
CA MET A 115 13.00 -17.53 3.00
C MET A 115 13.54 -16.19 3.52
N ILE A 116 12.93 -15.61 4.52
CA ILE A 116 13.39 -14.33 5.10
C ILE A 116 14.79 -14.52 5.70
N GLY A 117 15.71 -13.64 5.31
CA GLY A 117 17.12 -13.66 5.75
C GLY A 117 18.00 -14.65 5.01
N THR A 118 17.56 -15.16 3.86
CA THR A 118 18.32 -16.12 3.04
C THR A 118 18.83 -15.52 1.71
N ASP A 119 18.78 -14.20 1.55
CA ASP A 119 19.05 -13.50 0.30
C ASP A 119 18.18 -14.01 -0.86
N ALA A 120 16.92 -14.27 -0.56
CA ALA A 120 15.96 -14.74 -1.55
C ALA A 120 15.72 -13.70 -2.66
N PHE A 121 15.27 -14.18 -3.83
CA PHE A 121 14.99 -13.30 -4.96
C PHE A 121 14.06 -12.14 -4.58
N GLN A 122 14.51 -10.92 -4.82
CA GLN A 122 13.79 -9.68 -4.48
C GLN A 122 13.50 -9.53 -2.97
N GLU A 123 14.30 -10.11 -2.10
CA GLU A 123 14.26 -9.81 -0.68
C GLU A 123 15.00 -8.48 -0.40
N ALA A 124 14.42 -7.66 0.48
CA ALA A 124 15.06 -6.47 1.03
C ALA A 124 14.48 -6.18 2.42
N ASP A 125 15.31 -5.66 3.32
CA ASP A 125 14.84 -5.20 4.64
C ASP A 125 14.09 -3.87 4.52
N ILE A 126 12.86 -3.95 4.05
CA ILE A 126 11.97 -2.78 3.89
C ILE A 126 11.65 -2.14 5.24
N THR A 127 11.56 -2.93 6.30
CA THR A 127 11.36 -2.40 7.66
C THR A 127 12.53 -1.54 8.08
N GLY A 128 13.76 -2.01 7.89
CA GLY A 128 14.98 -1.23 8.19
C GLY A 128 15.08 0.03 7.35
N ILE A 129 14.77 -0.05 6.06
CA ILE A 129 14.78 1.11 5.16
C ILE A 129 13.76 2.18 5.60
N THR A 130 12.55 1.78 5.98
CA THR A 130 11.46 2.71 6.29
C THR A 130 11.46 3.20 7.74
N ILE A 131 12.19 2.54 8.65
CA ILE A 131 12.23 2.93 10.07
C ILE A 131 12.74 4.36 10.27
N GLN A 132 13.63 4.84 9.40
CA GLN A 132 14.17 6.19 9.44
C GLN A 132 13.18 7.27 8.97
N ILE A 133 12.18 6.88 8.18
CA ILE A 133 11.12 7.80 7.75
C ILE A 133 10.15 8.05 8.91
N GLY A 134 9.94 7.07 9.74
CA GLY A 134 9.01 7.10 10.87
C GLY A 134 7.92 6.07 10.74
N ARG A 135 7.25 5.81 11.87
CA ARG A 135 6.10 4.92 11.96
C ARG A 135 4.94 5.67 12.56
N ALA A 136 3.73 5.39 12.10
CA ALA A 136 2.56 5.74 12.87
C ALA A 136 2.62 4.96 14.20
N HIS A 137 2.61 5.68 15.31
CA HIS A 137 2.38 5.06 16.61
C HIS A 137 0.87 4.82 16.73
N VAL A 138 0.50 3.56 16.76
CA VAL A 138 -0.86 3.11 17.07
C VAL A 138 -0.97 2.94 18.57
#